data_d24356bd6bbf765c835ee1fdd6a21a81
#
_entry.id   d24356bd6bbf765c835ee1fdd6a21a81
#
_cell.length_a   1.000
_cell.length_b   1.000
_cell.length_c   1.000
_cell.angle_alpha   90.00
_cell.angle_beta   90.00
_cell.angle_gamma   90.00
#
_symmetry.space_group_name_H-M   'P 1'
#
loop_
_entity.id
_entity.type
_entity.pdbx_description
1 polymer ?
#
loop_
_entity_poly.entity_id
_entity_poly.type
_entity_poly.pdbx_seq_one_letter_code
_entity_poly.pdbx_strand_id
1 'polypeptide(L)'
;MSAQNPDNVISHNKLTRALIYSALILFAVYYLLPLYVMLVNSLKPLEEIRQGGMLNLPQAWTIEPWLQAWSTAQIGVQPTGLRPFFINSILMVVPAVAISTVIGALNGYVLTKWQFKGSNVFFGLLLLSCFIPFQIVLIPMARILGALGLAGSLWGLILVHVVYGIGFTTLYFRNYYENFPTELVRAAQIDGASFFQIFYRILLPSSGPIIVVSVIWQFTNIWNDFLFGASFSGASTTPMTVALNNLVQSSTGVKEYNVHFAGAILAALPTLIVYIVSGRYFVRGLMSGAVKG
;
A
#
# COMPACT_ATOMS: atom_id res chain seq x y z
N MET A 1 -48.97 -12.98 14.85
CA MET A 1 -47.94 -12.80 13.85
C MET A 1 -46.62 -13.10 14.52
N SER A 2 -46.10 -14.32 14.31
CA SER A 2 -44.83 -14.75 14.90
C SER A 2 -43.67 -14.08 14.17
N ALA A 3 -42.84 -13.33 14.90
CA ALA A 3 -41.61 -12.76 14.39
C ALA A 3 -40.67 -13.91 13.94
N GLN A 4 -40.48 -14.05 12.66
CA GLN A 4 -39.46 -14.94 12.11
C GLN A 4 -38.07 -14.38 12.50
N ASN A 5 -37.35 -15.21 13.25
CA ASN A 5 -36.00 -14.92 13.70
C ASN A 5 -35.09 -14.85 12.46
N PRO A 6 -34.44 -13.71 12.14
CA PRO A 6 -33.62 -13.57 10.93
C PRO A 6 -32.39 -14.51 10.90
N ASP A 7 -32.00 -15.12 12.02
CA ASP A 7 -30.90 -16.08 12.09
C ASP A 7 -31.17 -17.45 11.48
N ASN A 8 -32.43 -17.71 11.02
CA ASN A 8 -32.82 -19.00 10.48
C ASN A 8 -32.74 -19.13 8.94
N VAL A 9 -32.24 -18.12 8.24
CA VAL A 9 -32.16 -18.13 6.76
C VAL A 9 -31.05 -19.03 6.22
N ILE A 10 -30.09 -19.42 7.02
CA ILE A 10 -29.06 -20.37 6.63
C ILE A 10 -29.11 -21.66 7.46
N SER A 11 -30.27 -22.24 7.65
CA SER A 11 -30.48 -23.61 8.17
C SER A 11 -30.34 -24.63 7.04
N HIS A 12 -29.52 -25.32 6.86
CA HIS A 12 -28.52 -25.82 6.22
C HIS A 12 -28.40 -27.23 6.02
N ASN A 13 -28.82 -27.61 4.85
CA ASN A 13 -28.50 -28.86 4.21
C ASN A 13 -26.97 -29.03 4.29
N LYS A 14 -26.50 -30.06 4.99
CA LYS A 14 -25.08 -30.40 5.14
C LYS A 14 -24.37 -30.40 3.77
N LEU A 15 -25.11 -30.75 2.73
CA LEU A 15 -24.64 -30.74 1.35
C LEU A 15 -24.29 -29.32 0.86
N THR A 16 -25.16 -28.34 1.10
CA THR A 16 -24.92 -26.93 0.70
C THR A 16 -23.68 -26.36 1.39
N ARG A 17 -23.51 -26.64 2.68
CA ARG A 17 -22.30 -26.24 3.43
C ARG A 17 -21.05 -26.92 2.85
N ALA A 18 -21.12 -28.23 2.58
CA ALA A 18 -20.00 -28.96 1.99
C ALA A 18 -19.62 -28.38 0.61
N LEU A 19 -20.61 -28.06 -0.23
CA LEU A 19 -20.36 -27.44 -1.55
C LEU A 19 -19.71 -26.06 -1.42
N ILE A 20 -20.21 -25.21 -0.48
CA ILE A 20 -19.62 -23.89 -0.25
C ILE A 20 -18.17 -24.02 0.24
N TYR A 21 -17.90 -24.88 1.24
CA TYR A 21 -16.53 -25.07 1.73
C TYR A 21 -15.60 -25.68 0.66
N SER A 22 -16.10 -26.62 -0.14
CA SER A 22 -15.32 -27.19 -1.24
C SER A 22 -14.96 -26.12 -2.27
N ALA A 23 -15.90 -25.26 -2.65
CA ALA A 23 -15.64 -24.12 -3.54
C ALA A 23 -14.61 -23.16 -2.94
N LEU A 24 -14.77 -22.79 -1.66
CA LEU A 24 -13.82 -21.89 -0.97
C LEU A 24 -12.42 -22.48 -0.90
N ILE A 25 -12.29 -23.78 -0.59
CA ILE A 25 -10.99 -24.48 -0.57
C ILE A 25 -10.38 -24.51 -1.96
N LEU A 26 -11.16 -24.82 -2.99
CA LEU A 26 -10.69 -24.84 -4.37
C LEU A 26 -10.16 -23.47 -4.80
N PHE A 27 -10.89 -22.40 -4.52
CA PHE A 27 -10.43 -21.04 -4.78
C PHE A 27 -9.18 -20.69 -3.95
N ALA A 28 -9.14 -21.07 -2.68
CA ALA A 28 -7.96 -20.84 -1.83
C ALA A 28 -6.72 -21.53 -2.40
N VAL A 29 -6.82 -22.79 -2.79
CA VAL A 29 -5.72 -23.52 -3.44
C VAL A 29 -5.31 -22.85 -4.76
N TYR A 30 -6.27 -22.47 -5.60
CA TYR A 30 -6.01 -21.78 -6.86
C TYR A 30 -5.25 -20.46 -6.65
N TYR A 31 -5.66 -19.61 -5.71
CA TYR A 31 -4.99 -18.35 -5.42
C TYR A 31 -3.64 -18.51 -4.70
N LEU A 32 -3.47 -19.57 -3.91
CA LEU A 32 -2.20 -19.85 -3.22
C LEU A 32 -1.17 -20.55 -4.11
N LEU A 33 -1.61 -21.17 -5.22
CA LEU A 33 -0.71 -21.90 -6.12
C LEU A 33 0.46 -21.06 -6.66
N PRO A 34 0.27 -19.81 -7.14
CA PRO A 34 1.39 -18.99 -7.58
C PRO A 34 2.39 -18.68 -6.45
N LEU A 35 1.89 -18.42 -5.24
CA LEU A 35 2.75 -18.18 -4.08
C LEU A 35 3.54 -19.43 -3.69
N TYR A 36 2.91 -20.60 -3.73
CA TYR A 36 3.57 -21.88 -3.53
C TYR A 36 4.69 -22.09 -4.56
N VAL A 37 4.42 -21.89 -5.86
CA VAL A 37 5.41 -22.01 -6.93
C VAL A 37 6.58 -21.05 -6.70
N MET A 38 6.32 -19.78 -6.38
CA MET A 38 7.37 -18.81 -6.10
C MET A 38 8.23 -19.24 -4.91
N LEU A 39 7.60 -19.62 -3.79
CA LEU A 39 8.29 -20.00 -2.57
C LEU A 39 9.15 -21.25 -2.78
N VAL A 40 8.58 -22.30 -3.34
CA VAL A 40 9.27 -23.59 -3.55
C VAL A 40 10.44 -23.42 -4.50
N ASN A 41 10.28 -22.69 -5.62
CA ASN A 41 11.35 -22.50 -6.59
C ASN A 41 12.41 -21.47 -6.14
N SER A 42 12.08 -20.55 -5.21
CA SER A 42 13.09 -19.69 -4.59
C SER A 42 14.07 -20.44 -3.68
N LEU A 43 13.75 -21.67 -3.31
CA LEU A 43 14.53 -22.52 -2.41
C LEU A 43 15.22 -23.70 -3.15
N LYS A 44 15.24 -23.66 -4.50
CA LYS A 44 15.87 -24.69 -5.36
C LYS A 44 17.16 -24.16 -6.00
N PRO A 45 18.12 -25.04 -6.27
CA PRO A 45 19.18 -24.75 -7.24
C PRO A 45 18.59 -24.51 -8.64
N LEU A 46 19.23 -23.66 -9.44
CA LEU A 46 18.76 -23.34 -10.78
C LEU A 46 18.63 -24.57 -11.69
N GLU A 47 19.57 -25.50 -11.58
CA GLU A 47 19.58 -26.73 -12.37
C GLU A 47 18.34 -27.61 -12.17
N GLU A 48 17.84 -27.68 -10.92
CA GLU A 48 16.62 -28.43 -10.61
C GLU A 48 15.38 -27.78 -11.27
N ILE A 49 15.33 -26.46 -11.33
CA ILE A 49 14.23 -25.72 -11.99
C ILE A 49 14.27 -25.97 -13.51
N ARG A 50 15.47 -26.04 -14.11
CA ARG A 50 15.65 -26.25 -15.54
C ARG A 50 15.29 -27.66 -15.99
N GLN A 51 15.49 -28.67 -15.14
CA GLN A 51 15.10 -30.06 -15.41
C GLN A 51 13.59 -30.26 -15.40
N GLY A 52 12.82 -29.24 -14.99
CA GLY A 52 11.37 -29.27 -14.90
C GLY A 52 10.85 -29.54 -13.48
N GLY A 53 9.54 -29.44 -13.28
CA GLY A 53 8.95 -29.74 -11.97
C GLY A 53 8.81 -28.55 -11.05
N MET A 54 8.35 -27.42 -11.58
CA MET A 54 8.10 -26.20 -10.78
C MET A 54 7.13 -26.42 -9.60
N LEU A 55 6.29 -27.46 -9.67
CA LEU A 55 5.36 -27.83 -8.60
C LEU A 55 5.97 -28.80 -7.58
N ASN A 56 7.07 -29.45 -7.92
CA ASN A 56 7.70 -30.41 -7.03
C ASN A 56 8.40 -29.71 -5.87
N LEU A 57 8.45 -30.35 -4.71
CA LEU A 57 9.28 -29.89 -3.60
C LEU A 57 10.77 -29.96 -3.97
N PRO A 58 11.63 -29.11 -3.40
CA PRO A 58 13.07 -29.15 -3.64
C PRO A 58 13.67 -30.52 -3.27
N GLN A 59 14.49 -31.08 -4.14
CA GLN A 59 15.33 -32.23 -3.82
C GLN A 59 16.54 -31.77 -3.00
N ALA A 60 17.10 -30.60 -3.36
CA ALA A 60 18.15 -29.94 -2.61
C ALA A 60 17.65 -28.55 -2.14
N TRP A 61 17.48 -28.40 -0.84
CA TRP A 61 17.07 -27.12 -0.25
C TRP A 61 18.25 -26.15 -0.17
N THR A 62 18.07 -24.93 -0.69
CA THR A 62 19.10 -23.89 -0.61
C THR A 62 18.48 -22.52 -0.38
N ILE A 63 19.17 -21.68 0.38
CA ILE A 63 18.84 -20.26 0.60
C ILE A 63 19.71 -19.33 -0.28
N GLU A 64 20.62 -19.90 -1.06
CA GLU A 64 21.55 -19.15 -1.91
C GLU A 64 20.83 -18.13 -2.83
N PRO A 65 19.70 -18.46 -3.49
CA PRO A 65 18.98 -17.49 -4.32
C PRO A 65 18.51 -16.25 -3.56
N TRP A 66 18.20 -16.39 -2.26
CA TRP A 66 17.80 -15.28 -1.41
C TRP A 66 18.98 -14.35 -1.07
N LEU A 67 20.14 -14.96 -0.78
CA LEU A 67 21.39 -14.20 -0.53
C LEU A 67 21.83 -13.46 -1.80
N GLN A 68 21.75 -14.13 -2.94
CA GLN A 68 22.05 -13.52 -4.24
C GLN A 68 21.07 -12.39 -4.56
N ALA A 69 19.77 -12.62 -4.47
CA ALA A 69 18.76 -11.58 -4.71
C ALA A 69 18.98 -10.35 -3.82
N TRP A 70 19.35 -10.56 -2.56
CA TRP A 70 19.55 -9.47 -1.61
C TRP A 70 20.84 -8.69 -1.84
N SER A 71 21.99 -9.36 -2.15
CA SER A 71 23.31 -8.77 -2.03
C SER A 71 24.17 -8.76 -3.29
N THR A 72 23.99 -9.69 -4.24
CA THR A 72 24.93 -9.87 -5.36
C THR A 72 24.28 -9.98 -6.73
N ALA A 73 22.95 -10.14 -6.80
CA ALA A 73 22.27 -10.25 -8.09
C ALA A 73 22.50 -9.01 -8.96
N GLN A 74 22.57 -9.21 -10.25
CA GLN A 74 22.73 -8.16 -11.24
C GLN A 74 21.44 -7.37 -11.37
N ILE A 75 21.49 -6.08 -11.02
CA ILE A 75 20.38 -5.14 -11.17
C ILE A 75 20.76 -4.10 -12.24
N GLY A 76 20.23 -4.27 -13.44
CA GLY A 76 20.69 -3.50 -14.59
C GLY A 76 22.19 -3.76 -14.84
N VAL A 77 23.05 -2.75 -14.64
CA VAL A 77 24.50 -2.86 -14.84
C VAL A 77 25.29 -3.06 -13.53
N GLN A 78 24.63 -3.16 -12.38
CA GLN A 78 25.27 -3.19 -11.06
C GLN A 78 25.03 -4.53 -10.35
N PRO A 79 26.06 -5.25 -9.87
CA PRO A 79 25.93 -6.47 -9.10
C PRO A 79 25.75 -6.17 -7.60
N THR A 80 24.69 -5.43 -7.25
CA THR A 80 24.48 -4.92 -5.88
C THR A 80 23.35 -5.62 -5.13
N GLY A 81 22.62 -6.54 -5.79
CA GLY A 81 21.40 -7.09 -5.26
C GLY A 81 20.31 -6.03 -5.02
N LEU A 82 19.22 -6.45 -4.39
CA LEU A 82 18.04 -5.61 -4.15
C LEU A 82 18.12 -4.73 -2.90
N ARG A 83 19.10 -4.96 -2.01
CA ARG A 83 19.23 -4.28 -0.72
C ARG A 83 19.20 -2.74 -0.81
N PRO A 84 20.01 -2.07 -1.66
CA PRO A 84 20.02 -0.59 -1.70
C PRO A 84 18.66 -0.04 -2.15
N PHE A 85 18.00 -0.69 -3.08
CA PHE A 85 16.70 -0.29 -3.62
C PHE A 85 15.56 -0.51 -2.61
N PHE A 86 15.65 -1.55 -1.79
CA PHE A 86 14.75 -1.78 -0.67
C PHE A 86 14.85 -0.64 0.36
N ILE A 87 16.06 -0.23 0.69
CA ILE A 87 16.32 0.91 1.60
C ILE A 87 15.73 2.20 0.99
N ASN A 88 15.95 2.46 -0.30
CA ASN A 88 15.38 3.61 -0.99
C ASN A 88 13.85 3.63 -0.89
N SER A 89 13.20 2.48 -1.11
CA SER A 89 11.74 2.37 -0.97
C SER A 89 11.28 2.68 0.46
N ILE A 90 11.95 2.20 1.48
CA ILE A 90 11.62 2.54 2.88
C ILE A 90 11.78 4.04 3.13
N LEU A 91 12.91 4.62 2.71
CA LEU A 91 13.19 6.05 2.87
C LEU A 91 12.22 6.95 2.09
N MET A 92 11.62 6.44 1.02
CA MET A 92 10.58 7.11 0.25
C MET A 92 9.20 6.95 0.89
N VAL A 93 8.80 5.72 1.20
CA VAL A 93 7.44 5.37 1.61
C VAL A 93 7.12 5.95 2.98
N VAL A 94 8.02 5.82 3.97
CA VAL A 94 7.75 6.24 5.34
C VAL A 94 7.44 7.74 5.44
N PRO A 95 8.26 8.66 4.94
CA PRO A 95 7.92 10.08 4.98
C PRO A 95 6.73 10.44 4.09
N ALA A 96 6.58 9.82 2.91
CA ALA A 96 5.46 10.11 2.03
C ALA A 96 4.11 9.73 2.68
N VAL A 97 4.02 8.57 3.31
CA VAL A 97 2.85 8.12 4.07
C VAL A 97 2.57 9.05 5.25
N ALA A 98 3.60 9.38 6.04
CA ALA A 98 3.43 10.25 7.20
C ALA A 98 2.92 11.65 6.80
N ILE A 99 3.56 12.27 5.82
CA ILE A 99 3.21 13.62 5.36
C ILE A 99 1.80 13.64 4.76
N SER A 100 1.48 12.73 3.84
CA SER A 100 0.16 12.69 3.19
C SER A 100 -0.97 12.37 4.18
N THR A 101 -0.72 11.50 5.18
CA THR A 101 -1.69 11.18 6.23
C THR A 101 -1.96 12.39 7.13
N VAL A 102 -0.93 13.12 7.55
CA VAL A 102 -1.08 14.33 8.39
C VAL A 102 -1.81 15.42 7.60
N ILE A 103 -1.43 15.67 6.35
CA ILE A 103 -2.10 16.67 5.51
C ILE A 103 -3.57 16.26 5.27
N GLY A 104 -3.82 14.98 4.97
CA GLY A 104 -5.18 14.47 4.81
C GLY A 104 -6.04 14.64 6.05
N ALA A 105 -5.47 14.39 7.24
CA ALA A 105 -6.15 14.59 8.52
C ALA A 105 -6.46 16.08 8.76
N LEU A 106 -5.52 16.98 8.51
CA LEU A 106 -5.73 18.43 8.61
C LEU A 106 -6.81 18.91 7.63
N ASN A 107 -6.73 18.48 6.37
CA ASN A 107 -7.74 18.82 5.35
C ASN A 107 -9.13 18.29 5.76
N GLY A 108 -9.22 17.05 6.21
CA GLY A 108 -10.47 16.48 6.71
C GLY A 108 -11.06 17.28 7.85
N TYR A 109 -10.24 17.72 8.80
CA TYR A 109 -10.64 18.57 9.91
C TYR A 109 -11.18 19.93 9.42
N VAL A 110 -10.42 20.63 8.58
CA VAL A 110 -10.83 21.92 8.01
C VAL A 110 -12.14 21.80 7.25
N LEU A 111 -12.25 20.81 6.38
CA LEU A 111 -13.41 20.62 5.50
C LEU A 111 -14.69 20.21 6.25
N THR A 112 -14.59 19.75 7.50
CA THR A 112 -15.77 19.30 8.28
C THR A 112 -16.10 20.21 9.46
N LYS A 113 -15.11 20.66 10.23
CA LYS A 113 -15.31 21.37 11.49
C LYS A 113 -14.94 22.86 11.43
N TRP A 114 -14.19 23.29 10.39
CA TRP A 114 -13.78 24.67 10.16
C TRP A 114 -14.11 25.12 8.74
N GLN A 115 -15.35 24.84 8.32
CA GLN A 115 -15.78 25.11 6.96
C GLN A 115 -15.63 26.60 6.61
N PHE A 116 -15.08 26.84 5.41
CA PHE A 116 -14.91 28.15 4.82
C PHE A 116 -15.72 28.26 3.53
N LYS A 117 -15.91 29.51 3.06
CA LYS A 117 -16.63 29.78 1.81
C LYS A 117 -15.90 29.11 0.64
N GLY A 118 -16.53 28.13 -0.03
CA GLY A 118 -15.91 27.35 -1.11
C GLY A 118 -15.31 26.00 -0.70
N SER A 119 -15.39 25.58 0.57
CA SER A 119 -14.87 24.28 1.03
C SER A 119 -15.37 23.09 0.23
N ASN A 120 -16.64 23.10 -0.21
CA ASN A 120 -17.21 22.03 -1.02
C ASN A 120 -16.63 22.00 -2.44
N VAL A 121 -16.35 23.16 -3.05
CA VAL A 121 -15.69 23.25 -4.36
C VAL A 121 -14.27 22.76 -4.25
N PHE A 122 -13.54 23.17 -3.22
CA PHE A 122 -12.18 22.71 -2.96
C PHE A 122 -12.13 21.18 -2.77
N PHE A 123 -13.06 20.64 -1.98
CA PHE A 123 -13.17 19.20 -1.81
C PHE A 123 -13.50 18.48 -3.12
N GLY A 124 -14.41 19.04 -3.94
CA GLY A 124 -14.71 18.52 -5.28
C GLY A 124 -13.48 18.45 -6.18
N LEU A 125 -12.63 19.49 -6.17
CA LEU A 125 -11.36 19.51 -6.93
C LEU A 125 -10.38 18.45 -6.42
N LEU A 126 -10.27 18.27 -5.10
CA LEU A 126 -9.45 17.18 -4.52
C LEU A 126 -9.97 15.81 -4.94
N LEU A 127 -11.28 15.60 -4.96
CA LEU A 127 -11.85 14.34 -5.45
C LEU A 127 -11.57 14.12 -6.92
N LEU A 128 -11.71 15.14 -7.77
CA LEU A 128 -11.36 15.04 -9.19
C LEU A 128 -9.89 14.61 -9.38
N SER A 129 -8.97 15.10 -8.53
CA SER A 129 -7.56 14.71 -8.61
C SER A 129 -7.34 13.21 -8.41
N CYS A 130 -8.19 12.53 -7.64
CA CYS A 130 -8.10 11.08 -7.40
C CYS A 130 -8.38 10.25 -8.67
N PHE A 131 -9.07 10.83 -9.66
CA PHE A 131 -9.46 10.15 -10.90
C PHE A 131 -8.58 10.53 -12.09
N ILE A 132 -7.61 11.43 -11.90
CA ILE A 132 -6.67 11.80 -12.96
C ILE A 132 -5.72 10.63 -13.21
N PRO A 133 -5.65 10.08 -14.45
CA PRO A 133 -4.73 9.02 -14.78
C PRO A 133 -3.27 9.46 -14.57
N PHE A 134 -2.46 8.65 -13.90
CA PHE A 134 -1.06 8.95 -13.60
C PHE A 134 -0.24 9.31 -14.86
N GLN A 135 -0.57 8.70 -16.00
CA GLN A 135 0.13 8.89 -17.26
C GLN A 135 0.06 10.34 -17.76
N ILE A 136 -1.07 11.02 -17.53
CA ILE A 136 -1.28 12.40 -18.02
C ILE A 136 -0.35 13.39 -17.31
N VAL A 137 -0.02 13.12 -16.05
CA VAL A 137 0.77 14.04 -15.22
C VAL A 137 2.28 13.81 -15.29
N LEU A 138 2.76 12.75 -15.96
CA LEU A 138 4.19 12.43 -16.00
C LEU A 138 5.03 13.57 -16.54
N ILE A 139 4.66 14.14 -17.71
CA ILE A 139 5.42 15.24 -18.32
C ILE A 139 5.34 16.54 -17.51
N PRO A 140 4.13 17.02 -17.12
CA PRO A 140 4.04 18.19 -16.24
C PRO A 140 4.82 18.03 -14.93
N MET A 141 4.73 16.87 -14.30
CA MET A 141 5.43 16.58 -13.04
C MET A 141 6.94 16.57 -13.22
N ALA A 142 7.46 15.96 -14.29
CA ALA A 142 8.88 15.98 -14.61
C ALA A 142 9.41 17.42 -14.74
N ARG A 143 8.63 18.31 -15.41
CA ARG A 143 8.99 19.74 -15.56
C ARG A 143 9.00 20.44 -14.20
N ILE A 144 8.01 20.19 -13.33
CA ILE A 144 7.95 20.78 -12.00
C ILE A 144 9.14 20.31 -11.15
N LEU A 145 9.43 19.00 -11.15
CA LEU A 145 10.57 18.45 -10.41
C LEU A 145 11.90 19.03 -10.92
N GLY A 146 12.03 19.20 -12.25
CA GLY A 146 13.20 19.85 -12.85
C GLY A 146 13.35 21.31 -12.41
N ALA A 147 12.26 22.09 -12.46
CA ALA A 147 12.26 23.50 -12.03
C ALA A 147 12.54 23.68 -10.54
N LEU A 148 12.15 22.71 -9.71
CA LEU A 148 12.43 22.71 -8.27
C LEU A 148 13.83 22.16 -7.91
N GLY A 149 14.59 21.66 -8.89
CA GLY A 149 15.88 20.99 -8.64
C GLY A 149 15.74 19.63 -7.93
N LEU A 150 14.57 19.00 -7.99
CA LEU A 150 14.25 17.74 -7.32
C LEU A 150 14.25 16.53 -8.28
N ALA A 151 14.57 16.73 -9.57
CA ALA A 151 14.63 15.65 -10.55
C ALA A 151 15.66 14.59 -10.14
N GLY A 152 15.29 13.32 -10.23
CA GLY A 152 16.15 12.19 -9.85
C GLY A 152 16.43 12.05 -8.35
N SER A 153 15.81 12.87 -7.50
CA SER A 153 16.04 12.85 -6.05
C SER A 153 14.95 12.06 -5.30
N LEU A 154 15.31 11.56 -4.12
CA LEU A 154 14.36 10.88 -3.22
C LEU A 154 13.25 11.85 -2.77
N TRP A 155 13.57 13.11 -2.52
CA TRP A 155 12.59 14.14 -2.15
C TRP A 155 11.61 14.44 -3.27
N GLY A 156 12.06 14.37 -4.52
CA GLY A 156 11.16 14.48 -5.69
C GLY A 156 10.13 13.34 -5.72
N LEU A 157 10.57 12.10 -5.51
CA LEU A 157 9.66 10.96 -5.40
C LEU A 157 8.68 11.09 -4.23
N ILE A 158 9.17 11.49 -3.05
CA ILE A 158 8.33 11.74 -1.88
C ILE A 158 7.26 12.80 -2.21
N LEU A 159 7.65 13.91 -2.83
CA LEU A 159 6.72 14.99 -3.21
C LEU A 159 5.61 14.48 -4.14
N VAL A 160 5.97 13.72 -5.17
CA VAL A 160 4.99 13.14 -6.12
C VAL A 160 3.98 12.26 -5.39
N HIS A 161 4.46 11.36 -4.55
CA HIS A 161 3.59 10.45 -3.79
C HIS A 161 2.71 11.18 -2.75
N VAL A 162 3.23 12.23 -2.14
CA VAL A 162 2.45 13.08 -1.23
C VAL A 162 1.33 13.78 -1.99
N VAL A 163 1.63 14.43 -3.12
CA VAL A 163 0.64 15.14 -3.94
C VAL A 163 -0.48 14.20 -4.38
N TYR A 164 -0.14 13.01 -4.89
CA TYR A 164 -1.14 12.01 -5.28
C TYR A 164 -1.90 11.40 -4.10
N GLY A 165 -1.26 11.27 -2.95
CA GLY A 165 -1.88 10.73 -1.75
C GLY A 165 -2.87 11.65 -1.07
N ILE A 166 -2.71 12.99 -1.18
CA ILE A 166 -3.52 13.98 -0.46
C ILE A 166 -5.02 13.85 -0.78
N GLY A 167 -5.40 13.59 -2.02
CA GLY A 167 -6.80 13.46 -2.41
C GLY A 167 -7.51 12.33 -1.63
N PHE A 168 -6.95 11.14 -1.68
CA PHE A 168 -7.52 9.96 -0.99
C PHE A 168 -7.44 10.07 0.53
N THR A 169 -6.31 10.50 1.07
CA THR A 169 -6.18 10.68 2.53
C THR A 169 -7.16 11.72 3.04
N THR A 170 -7.33 12.85 2.32
CA THR A 170 -8.35 13.86 2.65
C THR A 170 -9.76 13.28 2.63
N LEU A 171 -10.10 12.47 1.62
CA LEU A 171 -11.41 11.81 1.52
C LEU A 171 -11.66 10.90 2.73
N TYR A 172 -10.69 10.08 3.12
CA TYR A 172 -10.82 9.18 4.26
C TYR A 172 -11.04 9.94 5.58
N PHE A 173 -10.21 10.93 5.86
CA PHE A 173 -10.33 11.72 7.10
C PHE A 173 -11.58 12.59 7.11
N ARG A 174 -11.96 13.21 5.98
CA ARG A 174 -13.19 13.98 5.89
C ARG A 174 -14.41 13.12 6.22
N ASN A 175 -14.54 11.97 5.60
CA ASN A 175 -15.65 11.05 5.85
C ASN A 175 -15.68 10.56 7.31
N TYR A 176 -14.53 10.34 7.91
CA TYR A 176 -14.43 9.97 9.33
C TYR A 176 -14.85 11.12 10.25
N TYR A 177 -14.34 12.33 10.02
CA TYR A 177 -14.65 13.50 10.85
C TYR A 177 -16.06 14.03 10.64
N GLU A 178 -16.72 13.77 9.54
CA GLU A 178 -18.12 14.10 9.33
C GLU A 178 -19.02 13.49 10.41
N ASN A 179 -18.70 12.25 10.82
CA ASN A 179 -19.40 11.52 11.88
C ASN A 179 -18.86 11.82 13.29
N PHE A 180 -17.80 12.60 13.42
CA PHE A 180 -17.23 12.95 14.73
C PHE A 180 -18.12 13.98 15.45
N PRO A 181 -18.46 13.80 16.76
CA PRO A 181 -19.33 14.71 17.50
C PRO A 181 -18.82 16.16 17.46
N THR A 182 -19.63 17.04 16.89
CA THR A 182 -19.28 18.48 16.77
C THR A 182 -19.32 19.18 18.14
N GLU A 183 -20.10 18.64 19.07
CA GLU A 183 -20.23 19.12 20.46
C GLU A 183 -18.88 19.12 21.19
N LEU A 184 -18.05 18.08 20.99
CA LEU A 184 -16.71 18.02 21.58
C LEU A 184 -15.79 19.12 21.06
N VAL A 185 -15.89 19.44 19.77
CA VAL A 185 -15.12 20.52 19.15
C VAL A 185 -15.57 21.88 19.68
N ARG A 186 -16.90 22.08 19.79
CA ARG A 186 -17.49 23.32 20.33
C ARG A 186 -17.16 23.52 21.81
N ALA A 187 -17.25 22.48 22.62
CA ALA A 187 -16.87 22.56 24.04
C ALA A 187 -15.40 22.99 24.18
N ALA A 188 -14.50 22.38 23.44
CA ALA A 188 -13.09 22.77 23.46
C ALA A 188 -12.85 24.21 22.99
N GLN A 189 -13.66 24.74 22.04
CA GLN A 189 -13.60 26.13 21.61
C GLN A 189 -14.06 27.08 22.73
N ILE A 190 -15.11 26.72 23.48
CA ILE A 190 -15.58 27.48 24.64
C ILE A 190 -14.51 27.49 25.73
N ASP A 191 -13.78 26.38 25.93
CA ASP A 191 -12.65 26.29 26.85
C ASP A 191 -11.40 27.02 26.36
N GLY A 192 -11.47 27.75 25.23
CA GLY A 192 -10.37 28.54 24.67
C GLY A 192 -9.30 27.76 23.92
N ALA A 193 -9.56 26.49 23.54
CA ALA A 193 -8.62 25.72 22.77
C ALA A 193 -8.44 26.26 21.34
N SER A 194 -7.21 26.44 20.91
CA SER A 194 -6.88 26.89 19.56
C SER A 194 -7.13 25.78 18.53
N PHE A 195 -7.15 26.15 17.24
CA PHE A 195 -7.29 25.22 16.10
C PHE A 195 -6.36 24.00 16.21
N PHE A 196 -5.06 24.22 16.42
CA PHE A 196 -4.09 23.15 16.54
C PHE A 196 -4.24 22.32 17.82
N GLN A 197 -4.66 22.96 18.94
CA GLN A 197 -4.91 22.21 20.18
C GLN A 197 -6.08 21.24 20.01
N ILE A 198 -7.16 21.65 19.37
CA ILE A 198 -8.28 20.77 19.05
C ILE A 198 -7.83 19.62 18.13
N PHE A 199 -7.05 19.93 17.11
CA PHE A 199 -6.54 18.91 16.19
C PHE A 199 -5.68 17.87 16.91
N TYR A 200 -4.62 18.29 17.61
CA TYR A 200 -3.66 17.36 18.21
C TYR A 200 -4.15 16.68 19.50
N ARG A 201 -5.04 17.32 20.27
CA ARG A 201 -5.47 16.78 21.57
C ARG A 201 -6.79 16.04 21.51
N ILE A 202 -7.62 16.30 20.51
CA ILE A 202 -8.97 15.71 20.43
C ILE A 202 -9.11 14.86 19.16
N LEU A 203 -8.95 15.44 17.97
CA LEU A 203 -9.25 14.76 16.72
C LEU A 203 -8.21 13.69 16.37
N LEU A 204 -6.93 14.04 16.37
CA LEU A 204 -5.88 13.12 15.97
C LEU A 204 -5.79 11.87 16.88
N PRO A 205 -5.85 11.98 18.22
CA PRO A 205 -5.89 10.80 19.07
C PRO A 205 -7.12 9.92 18.87
N SER A 206 -8.26 10.52 18.53
CA SER A 206 -9.51 9.81 18.24
C SER A 206 -9.53 9.16 16.86
N SER A 207 -8.58 9.50 16.00
CA SER A 207 -8.53 9.08 14.58
C SER A 207 -7.80 7.75 14.36
N GLY A 208 -7.45 7.01 15.43
CA GLY A 208 -6.69 5.75 15.32
C GLY A 208 -7.17 4.81 14.20
N PRO A 209 -8.47 4.47 14.11
CA PRO A 209 -8.97 3.57 13.07
C PRO A 209 -8.73 4.09 11.64
N ILE A 210 -9.00 5.36 11.38
CA ILE A 210 -8.86 5.92 10.03
C ILE A 210 -7.40 6.19 9.67
N ILE A 211 -6.54 6.50 10.65
CA ILE A 211 -5.08 6.57 10.44
C ILE A 211 -4.57 5.23 9.92
N VAL A 212 -4.96 4.12 10.54
CA VAL A 212 -4.53 2.79 10.11
C VAL A 212 -4.99 2.49 8.67
N VAL A 213 -6.26 2.79 8.34
CA VAL A 213 -6.78 2.61 6.97
C VAL A 213 -5.97 3.46 5.97
N SER A 214 -5.74 4.74 6.29
CA SER A 214 -4.97 5.65 5.46
C SER A 214 -3.53 5.17 5.25
N VAL A 215 -2.87 4.74 6.33
CA VAL A 215 -1.49 4.24 6.29
C VAL A 215 -1.39 2.97 5.44
N ILE A 216 -2.28 1.99 5.63
CA ILE A 216 -2.27 0.75 4.83
C ILE A 216 -2.44 1.08 3.35
N TRP A 217 -3.42 1.90 3.03
CA TRP A 217 -3.73 2.26 1.64
C TRP A 217 -2.54 3.00 0.99
N GLN A 218 -2.03 4.07 1.66
CA GLN A 218 -0.91 4.85 1.15
C GLN A 218 0.37 4.01 1.03
N PHE A 219 0.70 3.23 2.08
CA PHE A 219 1.87 2.37 2.06
C PHE A 219 1.83 1.42 0.86
N THR A 220 0.69 0.74 0.67
CA THR A 220 0.54 -0.24 -0.41
C THR A 220 0.67 0.41 -1.78
N ASN A 221 0.04 1.57 -1.98
CA ASN A 221 0.13 2.29 -3.26
C ASN A 221 1.55 2.78 -3.56
N ILE A 222 2.22 3.38 -2.57
CA ILE A 222 3.57 3.93 -2.76
C ILE A 222 4.60 2.80 -2.89
N TRP A 223 4.51 1.77 -2.06
CA TRP A 223 5.44 0.64 -2.11
C TRP A 223 5.38 -0.11 -3.44
N ASN A 224 4.19 -0.33 -3.97
CA ASN A 224 3.99 -1.07 -5.22
C ASN A 224 4.07 -0.17 -6.47
N ASP A 225 4.28 1.14 -6.33
CA ASP A 225 4.41 2.02 -7.48
C ASP A 225 5.66 1.66 -8.29
N PHE A 226 5.45 1.50 -9.57
CA PHE A 226 6.49 1.33 -10.57
C PHE A 226 6.64 2.58 -11.44
N LEU A 227 5.52 3.21 -11.78
CA LEU A 227 5.47 4.22 -12.83
C LEU A 227 6.22 5.49 -12.46
N PHE A 228 5.97 6.03 -11.27
CA PHE A 228 6.67 7.22 -10.79
C PHE A 228 8.12 6.88 -10.47
N GLY A 229 8.38 5.71 -9.89
CA GLY A 229 9.74 5.21 -9.68
C GLY A 229 10.54 5.16 -10.98
N ALA A 230 10.01 4.53 -12.02
CA ALA A 230 10.66 4.43 -13.32
C ALA A 230 10.82 5.78 -14.04
N SER A 231 9.87 6.73 -13.80
CA SER A 231 9.86 8.02 -14.49
C SER A 231 10.70 9.11 -13.82
N PHE A 232 10.81 9.07 -12.49
CA PHE A 232 11.35 10.19 -11.72
C PHE A 232 12.54 9.83 -10.82
N SER A 233 12.92 8.55 -10.67
CA SER A 233 14.10 8.20 -9.89
C SER A 233 15.39 8.45 -10.67
N GLY A 234 16.46 8.73 -9.93
CA GLY A 234 17.83 8.68 -10.44
C GLY A 234 18.48 7.32 -10.12
N ALA A 235 19.69 7.11 -10.62
CA ALA A 235 20.42 5.84 -10.44
C ALA A 235 20.62 5.44 -8.95
N SER A 236 20.80 6.42 -8.06
CA SER A 236 20.99 6.21 -6.62
C SER A 236 19.69 6.17 -5.82
N THR A 237 18.55 6.56 -6.40
CA THR A 237 17.26 6.69 -5.72
C THR A 237 16.19 5.73 -6.24
N THR A 238 16.58 4.82 -7.10
CA THR A 238 15.71 3.80 -7.70
C THR A 238 14.99 2.99 -6.62
N PRO A 239 13.64 2.86 -6.68
CA PRO A 239 12.87 2.06 -5.72
C PRO A 239 12.88 0.56 -6.04
N MET A 240 12.42 -0.24 -5.08
CA MET A 240 12.41 -1.69 -5.11
C MET A 240 11.68 -2.29 -6.32
N THR A 241 10.53 -1.73 -6.69
CA THR A 241 9.74 -2.23 -7.82
C THR A 241 10.44 -2.07 -9.17
N VAL A 242 11.13 -0.95 -9.36
CA VAL A 242 11.94 -0.69 -10.56
C VAL A 242 13.17 -1.60 -10.58
N ALA A 243 13.82 -1.77 -9.42
CA ALA A 243 14.95 -2.69 -9.30
C ALA A 243 14.56 -4.14 -9.55
N LEU A 244 13.41 -4.59 -9.06
CA LEU A 244 12.88 -5.92 -9.33
C LEU A 244 12.63 -6.13 -10.82
N ASN A 245 12.04 -5.14 -11.50
CA ASN A 245 11.89 -5.20 -12.96
C ASN A 245 13.25 -5.31 -13.66
N ASN A 246 14.23 -4.53 -13.24
CA ASN A 246 15.58 -4.57 -13.80
C ASN A 246 16.28 -5.91 -13.53
N LEU A 247 16.07 -6.53 -12.37
CA LEU A 247 16.55 -7.88 -12.06
C LEU A 247 16.06 -8.90 -13.08
N VAL A 248 14.76 -8.86 -13.38
CA VAL A 248 14.14 -9.81 -14.33
C VAL A 248 14.55 -9.53 -15.77
N GLN A 249 14.77 -8.27 -16.14
CA GLN A 249 15.10 -7.85 -17.51
C GLN A 249 16.61 -7.91 -17.82
N SER A 250 17.48 -7.75 -16.83
CA SER A 250 18.94 -7.63 -17.04
C SER A 250 19.67 -8.95 -17.31
N SER A 251 18.99 -10.08 -17.27
CA SER A 251 19.59 -11.38 -17.55
C SER A 251 19.90 -11.53 -19.04
N THR A 252 21.14 -11.17 -19.43
CA THR A 252 21.69 -11.33 -20.80
C THR A 252 22.23 -12.74 -21.08
N GLY A 253 21.67 -13.75 -20.48
CA GLY A 253 22.15 -15.12 -20.60
C GLY A 253 21.18 -16.08 -19.98
N VAL A 254 21.68 -16.81 -18.99
CA VAL A 254 20.89 -17.76 -18.22
C VAL A 254 19.97 -17.00 -17.26
N LYS A 255 18.66 -17.20 -17.41
CA LYS A 255 17.69 -16.64 -16.48
C LYS A 255 17.70 -17.40 -15.17
N GLU A 256 18.04 -16.73 -14.08
CA GLU A 256 18.10 -17.28 -12.73
C GLU A 256 16.72 -17.17 -12.05
N TYR A 257 15.77 -18.01 -12.48
CA TYR A 257 14.38 -17.96 -11.99
C TYR A 257 14.27 -18.09 -10.49
N ASN A 258 15.14 -18.88 -9.84
CA ASN A 258 15.20 -19.01 -8.39
C ASN A 258 15.51 -17.66 -7.70
N VAL A 259 16.45 -16.90 -8.24
CA VAL A 259 16.81 -15.55 -7.75
C VAL A 259 15.67 -14.57 -8.03
N HIS A 260 15.01 -14.66 -9.19
CA HIS A 260 13.86 -13.83 -9.54
C HIS A 260 12.69 -14.06 -8.56
N PHE A 261 12.37 -15.32 -8.24
CA PHE A 261 11.32 -15.66 -7.28
C PHE A 261 11.67 -15.17 -5.87
N ALA A 262 12.91 -15.36 -5.42
CA ALA A 262 13.37 -14.82 -4.14
C ALA A 262 13.27 -13.31 -4.09
N GLY A 263 13.68 -12.59 -5.14
CA GLY A 263 13.56 -11.15 -5.27
C GLY A 263 12.11 -10.67 -5.24
N ALA A 264 11.21 -11.36 -5.94
CA ALA A 264 9.79 -11.02 -5.94
C ALA A 264 9.14 -11.20 -4.55
N ILE A 265 9.51 -12.27 -3.83
CA ILE A 265 9.02 -12.46 -2.45
C ILE A 265 9.58 -11.37 -1.52
N LEU A 266 10.89 -11.05 -1.62
CA LEU A 266 11.50 -9.94 -0.86
C LEU A 266 10.77 -8.62 -1.10
N ALA A 267 10.39 -8.34 -2.35
CA ALA A 267 9.64 -7.13 -2.69
C ALA A 267 8.20 -7.15 -2.13
N ALA A 268 7.56 -8.30 -2.04
CA ALA A 268 6.20 -8.44 -1.52
C ALA A 268 6.11 -8.40 0.01
N LEU A 269 7.19 -8.79 0.73
CA LEU A 269 7.18 -8.93 2.19
C LEU A 269 6.69 -7.69 2.95
N PRO A 270 7.15 -6.44 2.67
CA PRO A 270 6.72 -5.28 3.45
C PRO A 270 5.22 -5.03 3.35
N THR A 271 4.64 -5.16 2.16
CA THR A 271 3.20 -5.02 1.98
C THR A 271 2.44 -6.10 2.75
N LEU A 272 2.90 -7.35 2.67
CA LEU A 272 2.32 -8.47 3.40
C LEU A 272 2.38 -8.24 4.94
N ILE A 273 3.52 -7.79 5.44
CA ILE A 273 3.70 -7.48 6.88
C ILE A 273 2.72 -6.38 7.31
N VAL A 274 2.60 -5.30 6.53
CA VAL A 274 1.66 -4.21 6.81
C VAL A 274 0.22 -4.73 6.88
N TYR A 275 -0.21 -5.58 5.94
CA TYR A 275 -1.55 -6.18 5.97
C TYR A 275 -1.77 -7.09 7.16
N ILE A 276 -0.81 -7.95 7.51
CA ILE A 276 -0.94 -8.88 8.65
C ILE A 276 -1.02 -8.10 9.96
N VAL A 277 -0.13 -7.14 10.18
CA VAL A 277 -0.07 -6.36 11.43
C VAL A 277 -1.30 -5.47 11.59
N SER A 278 -1.74 -4.86 10.50
CA SER A 278 -2.80 -3.86 10.51
C SER A 278 -4.20 -4.44 10.24
N GLY A 279 -4.30 -5.69 9.78
CA GLY A 279 -5.56 -6.31 9.34
C GLY A 279 -6.67 -6.29 10.40
N ARG A 280 -6.32 -6.52 11.67
CA ARG A 280 -7.27 -6.45 12.80
C ARG A 280 -7.87 -5.05 13.00
N TYR A 281 -7.13 -4.00 12.68
CA TYR A 281 -7.58 -2.61 12.79
C TYR A 281 -8.42 -2.21 11.57
N PHE A 282 -8.08 -2.72 10.39
CA PHE A 282 -8.80 -2.50 9.15
C PHE A 282 -10.25 -3.01 9.24
N VAL A 283 -10.44 -4.24 9.71
CA VAL A 283 -11.79 -4.81 9.90
C VAL A 283 -12.62 -3.98 10.89
N ARG A 284 -12.03 -3.54 12.02
CA ARG A 284 -12.73 -2.70 13.00
C ARG A 284 -13.07 -1.32 12.45
N GLY A 285 -12.17 -0.71 11.67
CA GLY A 285 -12.37 0.61 11.05
C GLY A 285 -13.49 0.62 10.02
N LEU A 286 -13.60 -0.43 9.18
CA LEU A 286 -14.69 -0.57 8.22
C LEU A 286 -16.04 -0.86 8.90
N MET A 287 -16.06 -1.70 9.94
CA MET A 287 -17.29 -2.06 10.64
C MET A 287 -17.87 -0.92 11.48
N SER A 288 -17.05 -0.01 12.00
CA SER A 288 -17.53 1.16 12.73
C SER A 288 -18.32 2.15 11.86
N GLY A 289 -18.09 2.13 10.54
CA GLY A 289 -18.87 2.89 9.55
C GLY A 289 -20.15 2.18 9.05
N ALA A 290 -20.22 0.85 9.18
CA ALA A 290 -21.32 0.05 8.65
C ALA A 290 -22.45 -0.25 9.67
N VAL A 291 -22.24 0.00 10.97
CA VAL A 291 -23.19 -0.32 12.05
C VAL A 291 -24.08 0.88 12.44
N LYS A 292 -24.34 1.81 11.54
CA LYS A 292 -25.41 2.81 11.66
C LYS A 292 -26.43 2.59 10.56
N GLY A 293 -27.17 1.50 10.69
CA GLY A 293 -28.41 1.21 9.99
C GLY A 293 -29.43 0.73 11.00
#